data_37d6dc9f7c52b97704aa880b94bf59c9
#
_entry.id   37d6dc9f7c52b97704aa880b94bf59c9
#
_cell.length_a   1.000
_cell.length_b   1.000
_cell.length_c   1.000
_cell.angle_alpha   90.00
_cell.angle_beta   90.00
_cell.angle_gamma   90.00
#
_symmetry.space_group_name_H-M   'P 1'
#
loop_
_entity.id
_entity.type
_entity.pdbx_description
1 polymer ?
#
loop_
_entity_poly.entity_id
_entity_poly.type
_entity_poly.pdbx_seq_one_letter_code
_entity_poly.pdbx_strand_id
1 'polypeptide(L)'
;MIKFVLLFFLIFPLHSFSDEARPVYIEIIENSETNLELKWKLPPVMLSVDEPSIELISDRCREDGDRLGTRLLGRAFYTCNQLSREITVSIDYPNANPALTSLVVYKKYNGAIQQIFSSPDVTSILIGSEKSFADIARQYIIAGIEHILIGFDHLLFVLCLILIASTTKQLILAITGFTICLLYTSPS
;
A
#
# COMPACT_ATOMS: atom_id res chain seq x y z
N MET A 1 -13.94 -21.89 -35.71
CA MET A 1 -13.30 -21.99 -34.39
C MET A 1 -13.39 -20.68 -33.58
N ILE A 2 -13.03 -19.52 -34.12
CA ILE A 2 -13.08 -18.23 -33.40
C ILE A 2 -14.46 -17.87 -32.83
N LYS A 3 -15.55 -18.15 -33.55
CA LYS A 3 -16.93 -17.89 -33.07
C LYS A 3 -17.33 -18.74 -31.85
N PHE A 4 -16.80 -19.95 -31.69
CA PHE A 4 -17.06 -20.80 -30.53
C PHE A 4 -16.29 -20.35 -29.29
N VAL A 5 -15.07 -19.82 -29.45
CA VAL A 5 -14.26 -19.27 -28.37
C VAL A 5 -14.90 -18.00 -27.83
N LEU A 6 -15.41 -17.12 -28.71
CA LEU A 6 -16.14 -15.92 -28.31
C LEU A 6 -17.44 -16.23 -27.55
N LEU A 7 -18.16 -17.28 -27.93
CA LEU A 7 -19.39 -17.69 -27.26
C LEU A 7 -19.10 -18.27 -25.85
N PHE A 8 -17.97 -18.95 -25.69
CA PHE A 8 -17.53 -19.50 -24.40
C PHE A 8 -17.22 -18.41 -23.38
N PHE A 9 -16.60 -17.30 -23.81
CA PHE A 9 -16.32 -16.13 -22.95
C PHE A 9 -17.58 -15.34 -22.54
N LEU A 10 -18.67 -15.43 -23.31
CA LEU A 10 -19.94 -14.77 -22.98
C LEU A 10 -20.79 -15.51 -21.94
N ILE A 11 -20.50 -16.80 -21.69
CA ILE A 11 -21.31 -17.64 -20.81
C ILE A 11 -20.75 -17.71 -19.38
N PHE A 12 -19.49 -17.37 -19.18
CA PHE A 12 -18.90 -17.29 -17.85
C PHE A 12 -18.97 -15.85 -17.34
N PRO A 13 -19.85 -15.53 -16.37
CA PRO A 13 -19.74 -14.29 -15.63
C PRO A 13 -18.48 -14.38 -14.78
N LEU A 14 -17.36 -13.89 -15.30
CA LEU A 14 -16.17 -13.64 -14.51
C LEU A 14 -16.58 -12.57 -13.48
N HIS A 15 -16.74 -12.98 -12.24
CA HIS A 15 -16.79 -12.03 -11.14
C HIS A 15 -15.41 -11.40 -11.10
N SER A 16 -15.26 -10.27 -11.78
CA SER A 16 -14.10 -9.41 -11.64
C SER A 16 -14.14 -8.82 -10.24
N PHE A 17 -13.42 -9.42 -9.32
CA PHE A 17 -13.05 -8.72 -8.10
C PHE A 17 -12.07 -7.65 -8.56
N SER A 18 -12.53 -6.42 -8.57
CA SER A 18 -11.64 -5.27 -8.71
C SER A 18 -10.65 -5.35 -7.56
N ASP A 19 -9.38 -5.49 -7.89
CA ASP A 19 -8.28 -5.40 -6.93
C ASP A 19 -8.14 -3.92 -6.49
N GLU A 20 -9.07 -3.46 -5.65
CA GLU A 20 -8.99 -2.17 -4.97
C GLU A 20 -8.01 -2.30 -3.80
N ALA A 21 -6.77 -2.59 -4.12
CA ALA A 21 -5.67 -2.68 -3.16
C ALA A 21 -5.27 -1.27 -2.66
N ARG A 22 -6.22 -0.57 -2.03
CA ARG A 22 -5.89 0.65 -1.30
C ARG A 22 -5.15 0.25 -0.03
N PRO A 23 -3.91 0.70 0.16
CA PRO A 23 -3.16 0.38 1.37
C PRO A 23 -3.81 1.02 2.60
N VAL A 24 -3.56 0.45 3.76
CA VAL A 24 -3.73 1.15 5.02
C VAL A 24 -2.75 2.32 5.03
N TYR A 25 -3.26 3.53 5.02
CA TYR A 25 -2.43 4.74 5.03
C TYR A 25 -2.22 5.23 6.46
N ILE A 26 -0.97 5.38 6.86
CA ILE A 26 -0.58 5.85 8.18
C ILE A 26 0.35 7.04 8.01
N GLU A 27 0.05 8.15 8.65
CA GLU A 27 0.85 9.35 8.61
C GLU A 27 1.27 9.74 10.02
N ILE A 28 2.56 9.96 10.22
CA ILE A 28 3.13 10.42 11.47
C ILE A 28 3.76 11.77 11.22
N ILE A 29 3.37 12.75 12.01
CA ILE A 29 3.81 14.13 11.87
C ILE A 29 4.48 14.57 13.17
N GLU A 30 5.75 14.98 13.10
CA GLU A 30 6.41 15.68 14.19
C GLU A 30 5.94 17.14 14.20
N ASN A 31 5.06 17.48 15.10
CA ASN A 31 4.61 18.87 15.29
C ASN A 31 5.63 19.72 16.05
N SER A 32 6.43 19.07 16.91
CA SER A 32 7.55 19.67 17.65
C SER A 32 8.56 18.59 18.02
N GLU A 33 9.64 18.95 18.71
CA GLU A 33 10.64 18.01 19.23
C GLU A 33 10.09 16.99 20.24
N THR A 34 8.89 17.24 20.78
CA THR A 34 8.27 16.39 21.80
C THR A 34 6.88 15.89 21.42
N ASN A 35 6.24 16.45 20.38
CA ASN A 35 4.86 16.14 20.05
C ASN A 35 4.75 15.49 18.68
N LEU A 36 4.09 14.32 18.65
CA LEU A 36 3.77 13.56 17.45
C LEU A 36 2.26 13.50 17.25
N GLU A 37 1.83 13.55 16.02
CA GLU A 37 0.47 13.24 15.60
C GLU A 37 0.49 12.02 14.70
N LEU A 38 -0.24 10.99 15.09
CA LEU A 38 -0.49 9.79 14.32
C LEU A 38 -1.86 9.91 13.65
N LYS A 39 -1.91 9.78 12.35
CA LYS A 39 -3.15 9.72 11.55
C LYS A 39 -3.21 8.44 10.78
N TRP A 40 -4.40 7.90 10.62
CA TRP A 40 -4.60 6.72 9.76
C TRP A 40 -5.86 6.83 8.94
N LYS A 41 -5.82 6.17 7.79
CA LYS A 41 -6.94 6.02 6.88
C LYS A 41 -7.01 4.57 6.44
N LEU A 42 -8.14 3.94 6.75
CA LEU A 42 -8.42 2.56 6.37
C LEU A 42 -9.17 2.52 5.03
N PRO A 43 -8.98 1.46 4.23
CA PRO A 43 -9.76 1.22 3.02
C PRO A 43 -11.26 1.16 3.32
N PRO A 44 -12.12 1.79 2.52
CA PRO A 44 -13.57 1.82 2.77
C PRO A 44 -14.23 0.45 2.64
N VAL A 45 -13.58 -0.48 1.95
CA VAL A 45 -14.05 -1.87 1.77
C VAL A 45 -13.82 -2.75 2.99
N MET A 46 -13.07 -2.28 4.00
CA MET A 46 -12.75 -3.04 5.21
C MET A 46 -13.99 -3.26 6.06
N LEU A 47 -14.21 -4.50 6.49
CA LEU A 47 -15.28 -4.85 7.41
C LEU A 47 -14.96 -4.36 8.83
N SER A 48 -15.99 -4.00 9.60
CA SER A 48 -15.79 -3.50 10.99
C SER A 48 -15.13 -4.51 11.92
N VAL A 49 -15.33 -5.79 11.64
CA VAL A 49 -14.76 -6.90 12.44
C VAL A 49 -13.28 -7.13 12.17
N ASP A 50 -12.75 -6.59 11.07
CA ASP A 50 -11.35 -6.76 10.64
C ASP A 50 -10.54 -5.47 10.77
N GLU A 51 -11.12 -4.42 11.37
CA GLU A 51 -10.42 -3.13 11.53
C GLU A 51 -9.22 -3.27 12.46
N PRO A 52 -8.02 -2.88 12.01
CA PRO A 52 -6.84 -2.94 12.84
C PRO A 52 -6.84 -1.82 13.88
N SER A 53 -6.27 -2.11 15.04
CA SER A 53 -5.76 -1.10 15.97
C SER A 53 -4.40 -0.63 15.50
N ILE A 54 -4.23 0.69 15.37
CA ILE A 54 -2.97 1.30 14.97
C ILE A 54 -2.42 2.07 16.15
N GLU A 55 -1.21 1.68 16.57
CA GLU A 55 -0.56 2.22 17.74
C GLU A 55 0.90 2.56 17.46
N LEU A 56 1.38 3.58 18.17
CA LEU A 56 2.78 3.94 18.18
C LEU A 56 3.41 3.35 19.43
N ILE A 57 4.35 2.43 19.24
CA ILE A 57 5.06 1.80 20.33
C ILE A 57 6.42 2.46 20.49
N SER A 58 6.64 3.08 21.64
CA SER A 58 7.91 3.68 22.03
C SER A 58 7.99 3.80 23.55
N ASP A 59 9.13 3.43 24.12
CA ASP A 59 9.37 3.55 25.57
C ASP A 59 9.40 5.02 26.06
N ARG A 60 9.49 5.96 25.14
CA ARG A 60 9.66 7.39 25.42
C ARG A 60 8.46 8.24 25.06
N CYS A 61 7.48 7.67 24.40
CA CYS A 61 6.28 8.36 23.96
C CYS A 61 5.05 7.83 24.70
N ARG A 62 4.17 8.72 25.10
CA ARG A 62 2.90 8.39 25.72
C ARG A 62 1.77 8.99 24.88
N GLU A 63 0.73 8.23 24.70
CA GLU A 63 -0.50 8.72 24.07
C GLU A 63 -1.19 9.74 24.96
N ASP A 64 -1.58 10.89 24.40
CA ASP A 64 -2.23 11.98 25.08
C ASP A 64 -3.69 12.08 24.67
N GLY A 65 -4.58 11.96 25.67
CA GLY A 65 -6.02 12.16 25.45
C GLY A 65 -6.71 11.03 24.70
N ASP A 66 -7.90 11.35 24.21
CA ASP A 66 -8.72 10.40 23.47
C ASP A 66 -8.38 10.40 21.98
N ARG A 67 -8.49 9.24 21.38
CA ARG A 67 -8.39 9.09 19.92
C ARG A 67 -9.56 9.78 19.25
N LEU A 68 -9.27 10.61 18.25
CA LEU A 68 -10.27 11.37 17.51
C LEU A 68 -10.49 10.75 16.14
N GLY A 69 -11.73 10.76 15.68
CA GLY A 69 -12.02 10.37 14.31
C GLY A 69 -13.27 9.53 14.14
N THR A 70 -13.31 8.86 13.00
CA THR A 70 -14.39 7.92 12.62
C THR A 70 -13.77 6.54 12.42
N ARG A 71 -14.64 5.56 12.13
CA ARG A 71 -14.23 4.18 11.85
C ARG A 71 -13.05 4.04 10.86
N LEU A 72 -13.08 4.80 9.77
CA LEU A 72 -12.10 4.69 8.69
C LEU A 72 -10.98 5.74 8.73
N LEU A 73 -11.14 6.77 9.54
CA LEU A 73 -10.22 7.90 9.64
C LEU A 73 -10.00 8.20 11.10
N GLY A 74 -8.79 8.08 11.59
CA GLY A 74 -8.50 8.41 12.97
C GLY A 74 -7.20 9.18 13.12
N ARG A 75 -7.05 9.74 14.32
CA ARG A 75 -5.85 10.41 14.77
C ARG A 75 -5.66 10.26 16.27
N ALA A 76 -4.40 10.17 16.68
CA ALA A 76 -3.98 10.14 18.07
C ALA A 76 -2.79 11.08 18.25
N PHE A 77 -2.64 11.62 19.44
CA PHE A 77 -1.55 12.51 19.80
C PHE A 77 -0.64 11.83 20.80
N TYR A 78 0.66 12.06 20.65
CA TYR A 78 1.67 11.50 21.53
C TYR A 78 2.63 12.58 22.01
N THR A 79 2.94 12.55 23.31
CA THR A 79 4.02 13.35 23.90
C THR A 79 5.21 12.45 24.18
N CYS A 80 6.38 12.85 23.68
CA CYS A 80 7.64 12.12 23.83
C CYS A 80 8.64 12.92 24.67
N ASN A 81 9.34 12.27 25.60
CA ASN A 81 10.38 12.93 26.40
C ASN A 81 11.62 13.28 25.55
N GLN A 82 11.85 12.52 24.49
CA GLN A 82 12.86 12.76 23.46
C GLN A 82 12.41 12.00 22.23
N LEU A 83 12.33 12.64 21.06
CA LEU A 83 12.06 11.91 19.83
C LEU A 83 13.20 10.90 19.63
N SER A 84 12.87 9.63 19.85
CA SER A 84 13.77 8.52 19.62
C SER A 84 13.98 8.38 18.11
N ARG A 85 15.20 8.02 17.72
CA ARG A 85 15.47 7.71 16.30
C ARG A 85 14.67 6.49 15.82
N GLU A 86 14.17 5.68 16.75
CA GLU A 86 13.44 4.45 16.45
C GLU A 86 12.07 4.48 17.10
N ILE A 87 11.05 4.61 16.28
CA ILE A 87 9.64 4.55 16.63
C ILE A 87 9.04 3.38 15.86
N THR A 88 8.28 2.52 16.54
CA THR A 88 7.61 1.40 15.90
C THR A 88 6.12 1.69 15.79
N VAL A 89 5.56 1.55 14.60
CA VAL A 89 4.12 1.52 14.37
C VAL A 89 3.67 0.08 14.40
N SER A 90 2.73 -0.24 15.26
CA SER A 90 2.04 -1.53 15.30
C SER A 90 0.70 -1.42 14.61
N ILE A 91 0.40 -2.40 13.78
CA ILE A 91 -0.89 -2.58 13.12
C ILE A 91 -1.40 -3.94 13.58
N ASP A 92 -2.33 -3.94 14.52
CA ASP A 92 -2.86 -5.16 15.11
C ASP A 92 -4.27 -5.45 14.58
N TYR A 93 -4.41 -6.56 13.86
CA TYR A 93 -5.68 -7.00 13.31
C TYR A 93 -6.36 -7.97 14.27
N PRO A 94 -7.65 -7.76 14.60
CA PRO A 94 -8.37 -8.62 15.55
C PRO A 94 -8.52 -10.09 15.08
N ASN A 95 -8.47 -10.30 13.77
CA ASN A 95 -8.48 -11.61 13.13
C ASN A 95 -7.20 -11.78 12.32
N ALA A 96 -7.31 -11.95 11.01
CA ALA A 96 -6.18 -11.99 10.10
C ALA A 96 -6.17 -10.72 9.24
N ASN A 97 -4.99 -10.28 8.85
CA ASN A 97 -4.89 -9.21 7.87
C ASN A 97 -5.55 -9.68 6.55
N PRO A 98 -6.54 -8.94 6.02
CA PRO A 98 -7.20 -9.28 4.75
C PRO A 98 -6.31 -9.00 3.51
N ALA A 99 -5.02 -9.30 3.60
CA ALA A 99 -4.00 -9.09 2.57
C ALA A 99 -3.78 -7.62 2.17
N LEU A 100 -4.02 -6.70 3.10
CA LEU A 100 -3.79 -5.28 2.86
C LEU A 100 -2.35 -4.88 3.12
N THR A 101 -1.76 -4.21 2.16
CA THR A 101 -0.46 -3.53 2.32
C THR A 101 -0.60 -2.28 3.18
N SER A 102 0.49 -1.80 3.74
CA SER A 102 0.52 -0.58 4.54
C SER A 102 1.49 0.44 3.97
N LEU A 103 1.08 1.70 3.92
CA LEU A 103 1.93 2.83 3.55
C LEU A 103 2.08 3.76 4.74
N VAL A 104 3.27 3.83 5.30
CA VAL A 104 3.60 4.72 6.42
C VAL A 104 4.39 5.90 5.90
N VAL A 105 3.91 7.10 6.17
CA VAL A 105 4.54 8.37 5.83
C VAL A 105 4.95 9.08 7.12
N TYR A 106 6.24 9.24 7.34
CA TYR A 106 6.78 9.92 8.49
C TYR A 106 7.32 11.29 8.08
N LYS A 107 6.73 12.35 8.61
CA LYS A 107 7.11 13.75 8.37
C LYS A 107 7.85 14.26 9.59
N LYS A 108 9.15 14.43 9.46
CA LYS A 108 10.00 14.97 10.53
C LYS A 108 9.80 16.49 10.66
N TYR A 109 10.02 17.01 11.86
CA TYR A 109 9.94 18.45 12.14
C TYR A 109 10.89 19.29 11.28
N ASN A 110 12.02 18.73 10.87
CA ASN A 110 12.97 19.38 9.96
C ASN A 110 12.54 19.40 8.48
N GLY A 111 11.34 18.92 8.16
CA GLY A 111 10.78 18.84 6.82
C GLY A 111 11.18 17.58 6.02
N ALA A 112 12.01 16.71 6.56
CA ALA A 112 12.33 15.44 5.90
C ALA A 112 11.13 14.51 5.92
N ILE A 113 10.88 13.81 4.81
CA ILE A 113 9.77 12.87 4.65
C ILE A 113 10.37 11.49 4.38
N GLN A 114 9.96 10.51 5.17
CA GLN A 114 10.27 9.11 4.96
C GLN A 114 8.98 8.35 4.63
N GLN A 115 9.02 7.55 3.56
CA GLN A 115 7.92 6.68 3.17
C GLN A 115 8.36 5.22 3.30
N ILE A 116 7.52 4.41 3.92
CA ILE A 116 7.76 2.99 4.12
C ILE A 116 6.53 2.24 3.63
N PHE A 117 6.73 1.39 2.63
CA PHE A 117 5.73 0.46 2.15
C PHE A 117 5.98 -0.90 2.78
N SER A 118 4.94 -1.51 3.34
CA SER A 118 5.04 -2.81 4.02
C SER A 118 4.04 -3.80 3.45
N SER A 119 4.51 -5.04 3.31
CA SER A 119 3.68 -6.17 2.90
C SER A 119 2.62 -6.50 3.96
N PRO A 120 1.55 -7.23 3.61
CA PRO A 120 0.45 -7.57 4.53
C PRO A 120 0.87 -8.38 5.76
N ASP A 121 1.95 -9.13 5.68
CA ASP A 121 2.51 -9.97 6.76
C ASP A 121 3.28 -9.17 7.81
N VAL A 122 3.61 -7.90 7.51
CA VAL A 122 4.38 -7.04 8.43
C VAL A 122 3.42 -6.21 9.28
N THR A 123 3.31 -6.56 10.55
CA THR A 123 2.45 -5.89 11.54
C THR A 123 3.19 -4.83 12.37
N SER A 124 4.53 -4.83 12.34
CA SER A 124 5.37 -3.88 13.09
C SER A 124 6.36 -3.20 12.16
N ILE A 125 6.24 -1.89 12.04
CA ILE A 125 7.02 -1.08 11.10
C ILE A 125 7.92 -0.14 11.89
N LEU A 126 9.24 -0.36 11.78
CA LEU A 126 10.23 0.51 12.41
C LEU A 126 10.46 1.77 11.56
N ILE A 127 10.32 2.93 12.19
CA ILE A 127 10.50 4.24 11.59
C ILE A 127 11.76 4.89 12.14
N GLY A 128 12.41 5.70 11.32
CA GLY A 128 13.62 6.44 11.74
C GLY A 128 14.93 5.81 11.31
N SER A 129 14.95 4.54 10.87
CA SER A 129 16.12 3.99 10.19
C SER A 129 16.19 4.55 8.75
N GLU A 130 17.27 5.20 8.40
CA GLU A 130 17.50 5.65 7.04
C GLU A 130 17.79 4.43 6.16
N LYS A 131 16.76 3.97 5.42
CA LYS A 131 16.97 2.94 4.39
C LYS A 131 17.74 3.57 3.22
N SER A 132 18.73 2.85 2.72
CA SER A 132 19.43 3.24 1.50
C SER A 132 18.45 3.29 0.32
N PHE A 133 18.68 4.21 -0.63
CA PHE A 133 17.92 4.25 -1.90
C PHE A 133 17.90 2.90 -2.60
N ALA A 134 19.00 2.14 -2.54
CA ALA A 134 19.09 0.82 -3.13
C ALA A 134 18.15 -0.20 -2.46
N ASP A 135 17.97 -0.12 -1.13
CA ASP A 135 17.05 -1.00 -0.38
C ASP A 135 15.60 -0.69 -0.72
N ILE A 136 15.28 0.60 -0.82
CA ILE A 136 13.96 1.07 -1.24
C ILE A 136 13.67 0.60 -2.67
N ALA A 137 14.57 0.83 -3.61
CA ALA A 137 14.40 0.40 -5.00
C ALA A 137 14.23 -1.11 -5.12
N ARG A 138 15.03 -1.90 -4.38
CA ARG A 138 14.90 -3.35 -4.34
C ARG A 138 13.54 -3.79 -3.81
N GLN A 139 13.03 -3.16 -2.75
CA GLN A 139 11.73 -3.47 -2.18
C GLN A 139 10.60 -3.23 -3.20
N TYR A 140 10.62 -2.09 -3.90
CA TYR A 140 9.62 -1.80 -4.94
C TYR A 140 9.71 -2.73 -6.14
N ILE A 141 10.92 -3.12 -6.56
CA ILE A 141 11.12 -4.08 -7.66
C ILE A 141 10.54 -5.44 -7.28
N ILE A 142 10.83 -5.94 -6.08
CA ILE A 142 10.31 -7.24 -5.61
C ILE A 142 8.79 -7.18 -5.52
N ALA A 143 8.23 -6.17 -4.87
CA ALA A 143 6.78 -5.99 -4.74
C ALA A 143 6.09 -5.90 -6.13
N GLY A 144 6.71 -5.20 -7.09
CA GLY A 144 6.20 -5.11 -8.46
C GLY A 144 6.23 -6.45 -9.19
N ILE A 145 7.27 -7.25 -9.01
CA ILE A 145 7.37 -8.60 -9.60
C ILE A 145 6.31 -9.52 -8.98
N GLU A 146 6.16 -9.53 -7.67
CA GLU A 146 5.13 -10.31 -6.97
C GLU A 146 3.73 -9.90 -7.42
N HIS A 147 3.45 -8.62 -7.52
CA HIS A 147 2.16 -8.11 -8.01
C HIS A 147 1.84 -8.62 -9.42
N ILE A 148 2.80 -8.56 -10.34
CA ILE A 148 2.62 -9.06 -11.71
C ILE A 148 2.40 -10.57 -11.74
N LEU A 149 3.14 -11.34 -10.92
CA LEU A 149 3.05 -12.80 -10.90
C LEU A 149 1.77 -13.31 -10.23
N ILE A 150 1.26 -12.61 -9.22
CA ILE A 150 0.02 -12.94 -8.52
C ILE A 150 -1.19 -12.45 -9.31
N GLY A 151 -1.05 -11.33 -10.04
CA GLY A 151 -2.10 -10.74 -10.87
C GLY A 151 -2.38 -11.57 -12.12
N PHE A 152 -3.22 -12.60 -12.00
CA PHE A 152 -3.60 -13.48 -13.12
C PHE A 152 -4.15 -12.71 -14.32
N ASP A 153 -4.88 -11.63 -14.09
CA ASP A 153 -5.43 -10.74 -15.12
C ASP A 153 -4.33 -10.06 -15.93
N HIS A 154 -3.25 -9.62 -15.27
CA HIS A 154 -2.10 -9.02 -15.93
C HIS A 154 -1.36 -10.04 -16.81
N LEU A 155 -1.21 -11.26 -16.33
CA LEU A 155 -0.58 -12.34 -17.11
C LEU A 155 -1.41 -12.70 -18.34
N LEU A 156 -2.74 -12.80 -18.21
CA LEU A 156 -3.65 -13.02 -19.34
C LEU A 156 -3.61 -11.87 -20.33
N PHE A 157 -3.59 -10.63 -19.85
CA PHE A 157 -3.49 -9.45 -20.71
C PHE A 157 -2.19 -9.46 -21.53
N VAL A 158 -1.05 -9.69 -20.89
CA VAL A 158 0.25 -9.79 -21.57
C VAL A 158 0.27 -10.95 -22.57
N LEU A 159 -0.30 -12.11 -22.21
CA LEU A 159 -0.44 -13.24 -23.11
C LEU A 159 -1.28 -12.89 -24.34
N CYS A 160 -2.41 -12.21 -24.15
CA CYS A 160 -3.24 -11.72 -25.27
C CYS A 160 -2.47 -10.76 -26.17
N LEU A 161 -1.69 -9.83 -25.62
CA LEU A 161 -0.86 -8.93 -26.40
C LEU A 161 0.20 -9.68 -27.23
N ILE A 162 0.85 -10.69 -26.66
CA ILE A 162 1.83 -11.52 -27.38
C ILE A 162 1.16 -12.28 -28.54
N LEU A 163 -0.06 -12.79 -28.34
CA LEU A 163 -0.78 -13.53 -29.38
C LEU A 163 -1.32 -12.64 -30.51
N ILE A 164 -1.63 -11.38 -30.21
CA ILE A 164 -2.17 -10.42 -31.19
C ILE A 164 -1.06 -9.69 -31.94
N ALA A 165 0.08 -9.43 -31.30
CA ALA A 165 1.19 -8.71 -31.90
C ALA A 165 1.88 -9.55 -32.97
N SER A 166 1.85 -9.09 -34.21
CA SER A 166 2.51 -9.74 -35.34
C SER A 166 4.02 -9.50 -35.40
N THR A 167 4.51 -8.47 -34.70
CA THR A 167 5.92 -8.10 -34.68
C THR A 167 6.35 -7.64 -33.29
N THR A 168 7.64 -7.86 -32.95
CA THR A 168 8.21 -7.41 -31.68
C THR A 168 8.09 -5.88 -31.48
N LYS A 169 8.17 -5.10 -32.55
CA LYS A 169 8.00 -3.65 -32.48
C LYS A 169 6.59 -3.24 -32.03
N GLN A 170 5.56 -3.91 -32.54
CA GLN A 170 4.17 -3.67 -32.13
C GLN A 170 3.95 -4.08 -30.68
N LEU A 171 4.56 -5.18 -30.23
CA LEU A 171 4.48 -5.63 -28.85
C LEU A 171 5.12 -4.60 -27.90
N ILE A 172 6.33 -4.15 -28.18
CA ILE A 172 7.02 -3.13 -27.38
C ILE A 172 6.21 -1.83 -27.34
N LEU A 173 5.70 -1.37 -28.48
CA LEU A 173 4.90 -0.15 -28.55
C LEU A 173 3.61 -0.25 -27.74
N ALA A 174 2.93 -1.39 -27.81
CA ALA A 174 1.69 -1.63 -27.06
C ALA A 174 1.96 -1.67 -25.54
N ILE A 175 2.98 -2.39 -25.08
CA ILE A 175 3.36 -2.45 -23.66
C ILE A 175 3.77 -1.06 -23.16
N THR A 176 4.61 -0.33 -23.91
CA THR A 176 5.05 1.00 -23.53
C THR A 176 3.88 1.99 -23.46
N GLY A 177 2.99 2.00 -24.46
CA GLY A 177 1.80 2.85 -24.47
C GLY A 177 0.87 2.55 -23.30
N PHE A 178 0.66 1.28 -22.98
CA PHE A 178 -0.16 0.86 -21.84
C PHE A 178 0.47 1.30 -20.52
N THR A 179 1.78 1.12 -20.33
CA THR A 179 2.50 1.54 -19.13
C THR A 179 2.43 3.05 -18.92
N ILE A 180 2.63 3.84 -19.98
CA ILE A 180 2.51 5.31 -19.92
C ILE A 180 1.06 5.71 -19.57
N CYS A 181 0.07 5.07 -20.18
CA CYS A 181 -1.33 5.32 -19.88
C CYS A 181 -1.66 5.07 -18.42
N LEU A 182 -1.22 3.94 -17.85
CA LEU A 182 -1.41 3.62 -16.43
C LEU A 182 -0.72 4.63 -15.51
N LEU A 183 0.51 5.03 -15.80
CA LEU A 183 1.22 6.03 -15.01
C LEU A 183 0.52 7.40 -15.03
N TYR A 184 -0.10 7.75 -16.15
CA TYR A 184 -0.81 9.03 -16.28
C TYR A 184 -2.22 9.01 -15.67
N THR A 185 -2.90 7.87 -15.69
CA THR A 185 -4.27 7.73 -15.20
C THR A 185 -4.36 7.24 -13.75
N SER A 186 -3.23 6.83 -13.16
CA SER A 186 -3.21 6.43 -11.75
C SER A 186 -3.52 7.64 -10.86
N PRO A 187 -4.59 7.60 -10.05
CA PRO A 187 -4.91 8.69 -9.13
C PRO A 187 -3.79 8.80 -8.08
N SER A 188 -3.17 9.96 -8.01
CA SER A 188 -2.21 10.36 -7.00
C SER A 188 -2.88 10.64 -5.65
#